data_17e7d194c9d79b09ee20336b443aaed1
#
_entry.id   17e7d194c9d79b09ee20336b443aaed1
#
_cell.length_a   1.000
_cell.length_b   1.000
_cell.length_c   1.000
_cell.angle_alpha   90.00
_cell.angle_beta   90.00
_cell.angle_gamma   90.00
#
_symmetry.space_group_name_H-M   'P 1'
#
loop_
_entity.id
_entity.type
_entity.pdbx_description
1 polymer ?
#
loop_
_entity_poly.entity_id
_entity_poly.type
_entity_poly.pdbx_seq_one_letter_code
_entity_poly.pdbx_strand_id
1 'polypeptide(L)'
;MRKEELSISQKKEVKDAYKIITNKYPDGLLRVNDLKIAMMGLGLNPSNDEIERIITQLKLSKKLKKDDVLETMTFEEFYDNVHFRVINKKYNFEKESEKMFDLITEQQNNFISENNIQDLAKHFEVKDNKETIEKIFKASDVDKDGKITYKDFVEVLRHSNY
;
A
#
# COMPACT_ATOMS: atom_id res chain seq x y z
N MET A 1 -19.93 9.98 14.27
CA MET A 1 -18.94 9.65 13.20
C MET A 1 -19.37 8.36 12.51
N ARG A 2 -19.69 8.40 11.23
CA ARG A 2 -19.89 7.16 10.46
C ARG A 2 -18.54 6.44 10.43
N LYS A 3 -18.50 5.17 10.89
CA LYS A 3 -17.33 4.31 10.63
C LYS A 3 -17.22 4.21 9.10
N GLU A 4 -16.13 4.67 8.54
CA GLU A 4 -15.85 4.41 7.13
C GLU A 4 -15.79 2.90 6.94
N GLU A 5 -16.69 2.38 6.11
CA GLU A 5 -16.74 0.95 5.80
C GLU A 5 -15.90 0.67 4.56
N LEU A 6 -15.28 -0.51 4.55
CA LEU A 6 -14.62 -1.02 3.35
C LEU A 6 -15.62 -1.15 2.20
N SER A 7 -15.19 -0.80 0.99
CA SER A 7 -15.93 -1.10 -0.22
C SER A 7 -16.12 -2.63 -0.39
N ILE A 8 -17.06 -3.02 -1.25
CA ILE A 8 -17.30 -4.45 -1.55
C ILE A 8 -16.01 -5.11 -2.07
N SER A 9 -15.25 -4.42 -2.92
CA SER A 9 -13.97 -4.91 -3.44
C SER A 9 -12.95 -5.11 -2.33
N GLN A 10 -12.78 -4.11 -1.45
CA GLN A 10 -11.85 -4.19 -0.32
C GLN A 10 -12.24 -5.29 0.68
N LYS A 11 -13.54 -5.46 0.97
CA LYS A 11 -14.03 -6.57 1.81
C LYS A 11 -13.68 -7.92 1.20
N LYS A 12 -13.79 -8.05 -0.13
CA LYS A 12 -13.40 -9.25 -0.86
C LYS A 12 -11.89 -9.48 -0.77
N GLU A 13 -11.07 -8.46 -0.99
CA GLU A 13 -9.61 -8.56 -0.89
C GLU A 13 -9.16 -9.04 0.50
N VAL A 14 -9.73 -8.49 1.58
CA VAL A 14 -9.43 -8.94 2.94
C VAL A 14 -9.80 -10.40 3.15
N LYS A 15 -10.97 -10.82 2.64
CA LYS A 15 -11.42 -12.21 2.72
C LYS A 15 -10.53 -13.16 1.93
N ASP A 16 -10.12 -12.76 0.74
CA ASP A 16 -9.26 -13.57 -0.14
C ASP A 16 -7.86 -13.70 0.47
N ALA A 17 -7.28 -12.63 1.00
CA ALA A 17 -5.98 -12.67 1.68
C ALA A 17 -5.99 -13.62 2.89
N TYR A 18 -7.05 -13.58 3.70
CA TYR A 18 -7.22 -14.51 4.82
C TYR A 18 -7.32 -15.97 4.33
N LYS A 19 -8.19 -16.23 3.34
CA LYS A 19 -8.43 -17.58 2.81
C LYS A 19 -7.20 -18.19 2.15
N ILE A 20 -6.45 -17.44 1.36
CA ILE A 20 -5.22 -17.93 0.70
C ILE A 20 -4.26 -18.52 1.73
N ILE A 21 -4.11 -17.85 2.88
CA ILE A 21 -3.21 -18.31 3.93
C ILE A 21 -3.81 -19.45 4.74
N THR A 22 -5.11 -19.38 5.05
CA THR A 22 -5.74 -20.36 5.94
C THR A 22 -6.16 -21.67 5.25
N ASN A 23 -6.24 -21.69 3.92
CA ASN A 23 -6.59 -22.91 3.17
C ASN A 23 -5.66 -24.11 3.44
N LYS A 24 -4.42 -23.85 3.89
CA LYS A 24 -3.47 -24.90 4.30
C LYS A 24 -3.76 -25.51 5.68
N TYR A 25 -4.66 -24.89 6.47
CA TYR A 25 -4.96 -25.31 7.83
C TYR A 25 -6.34 -25.95 7.92
N PRO A 26 -6.46 -27.15 8.55
CA PRO A 26 -7.74 -27.88 8.63
C PRO A 26 -8.83 -27.12 9.37
N ASP A 27 -8.48 -26.28 10.33
CA ASP A 27 -9.38 -25.47 11.14
C ASP A 27 -9.78 -24.13 10.48
N GLY A 28 -9.14 -23.79 9.34
CA GLY A 28 -9.40 -22.54 8.63
C GLY A 28 -9.03 -21.27 9.40
N LEU A 29 -8.23 -21.38 10.47
CA LEU A 29 -7.82 -20.26 11.30
C LEU A 29 -6.43 -19.74 10.90
N LEU A 30 -6.28 -18.42 10.93
CA LEU A 30 -5.00 -17.78 10.65
C LEU A 30 -4.03 -18.00 11.83
N ARG A 31 -2.85 -18.54 11.55
CA ARG A 31 -1.78 -18.61 12.55
C ARG A 31 -1.19 -17.24 12.77
N VAL A 32 -0.90 -16.91 14.03
CA VAL A 32 -0.34 -15.59 14.38
C VAL A 32 1.00 -15.35 13.68
N ASN A 33 1.79 -16.40 13.47
CA ASN A 33 3.04 -16.32 12.72
C ASN A 33 2.87 -15.96 11.24
N ASP A 34 1.68 -16.19 10.67
CA ASP A 34 1.36 -15.85 9.28
C ASP A 34 0.66 -14.48 9.16
N LEU A 35 0.39 -13.79 10.27
CA LEU A 35 -0.30 -12.49 10.27
C LEU A 35 0.40 -11.46 9.38
N LYS A 36 1.72 -11.37 9.49
CA LYS A 36 2.52 -10.43 8.68
C LYS A 36 2.38 -10.72 7.19
N ILE A 37 2.43 -11.98 6.79
CA ILE A 37 2.30 -12.41 5.39
C ILE A 37 0.88 -12.11 4.88
N ALA A 38 -0.14 -12.38 5.69
CA ALA A 38 -1.53 -12.06 5.34
C ALA A 38 -1.75 -10.55 5.14
N MET A 39 -1.15 -9.72 5.98
CA MET A 39 -1.19 -8.26 5.83
C MET A 39 -0.42 -7.79 4.59
N MET A 40 0.72 -8.39 4.29
CA MET A 40 1.49 -8.08 3.07
C MET A 40 0.70 -8.45 1.80
N GLY A 41 -0.09 -9.51 1.83
CA GLY A 41 -1.03 -9.88 0.75
C GLY A 41 -2.11 -8.81 0.48
N LEU A 42 -2.39 -7.95 1.45
CA LEU A 42 -3.24 -6.77 1.29
C LEU A 42 -2.46 -5.52 0.83
N GLY A 43 -1.16 -5.67 0.53
CA GLY A 43 -0.27 -4.56 0.21
C GLY A 43 -0.01 -3.64 1.40
N LEU A 44 -0.17 -4.14 2.62
CA LEU A 44 0.26 -3.48 3.85
C LEU A 44 1.70 -3.89 4.15
N ASN A 45 2.47 -3.02 4.76
CA ASN A 45 3.85 -3.32 5.16
C ASN A 45 4.02 -3.09 6.68
N PRO A 46 3.49 -3.99 7.52
CA PRO A 46 3.55 -3.83 8.96
C PRO A 46 4.97 -4.04 9.49
N SER A 47 5.40 -3.17 10.41
CA SER A 47 6.63 -3.41 11.18
C SER A 47 6.43 -4.55 12.19
N ASN A 48 7.53 -5.11 12.69
CA ASN A 48 7.47 -6.14 13.73
C ASN A 48 6.78 -5.62 15.00
N ASP A 49 7.07 -4.37 15.40
CA ASP A 49 6.44 -3.72 16.56
C ASP A 49 4.92 -3.58 16.37
N GLU A 50 4.48 -3.35 15.16
CA GLU A 50 3.06 -3.28 14.84
C GLU A 50 2.38 -4.64 14.94
N ILE A 51 3.02 -5.69 14.46
CA ILE A 51 2.54 -7.07 14.63
C ILE A 51 2.47 -7.43 16.11
N GLU A 52 3.48 -7.12 16.90
CA GLU A 52 3.48 -7.38 18.35
C GLU A 52 2.37 -6.62 19.08
N ARG A 53 2.08 -5.38 18.69
CA ARG A 53 0.94 -4.61 19.25
C ARG A 53 -0.39 -5.29 18.93
N ILE A 54 -0.60 -5.76 17.72
CA ILE A 54 -1.82 -6.48 17.34
C ILE A 54 -1.97 -7.75 18.18
N ILE A 55 -0.91 -8.53 18.32
CA ILE A 55 -0.90 -9.75 19.13
C ILE A 55 -1.22 -9.44 20.59
N THR A 56 -0.60 -8.40 21.15
CA THR A 56 -0.84 -7.98 22.52
C THR A 56 -2.29 -7.55 22.75
N GLN A 57 -2.86 -6.76 21.83
CA GLN A 57 -4.26 -6.34 21.90
C GLN A 57 -5.22 -7.52 21.81
N LEU A 58 -4.94 -8.50 20.96
CA LEU A 58 -5.73 -9.73 20.84
C LEU A 58 -5.65 -10.58 22.12
N LYS A 59 -4.46 -10.73 22.70
CA LYS A 59 -4.31 -11.42 23.99
C LYS A 59 -5.18 -10.75 25.08
N LEU A 60 -5.15 -9.44 25.16
CA LEU A 60 -5.96 -8.68 26.10
C LEU A 60 -7.47 -8.87 25.87
N SER A 61 -7.92 -8.82 24.62
CA SER A 61 -9.34 -9.02 24.28
C SER A 61 -9.84 -10.43 24.62
N LYS A 62 -8.97 -11.43 24.49
CA LYS A 62 -9.23 -12.83 24.87
C LYS A 62 -8.99 -13.12 26.35
N LYS A 63 -8.63 -12.13 27.14
CA LYS A 63 -8.29 -12.26 28.58
C LYS A 63 -7.17 -13.28 28.83
N LEU A 64 -6.24 -13.42 27.89
CA LEU A 64 -5.06 -14.25 28.04
C LEU A 64 -4.05 -13.55 28.95
N LYS A 65 -3.30 -14.34 29.73
CA LYS A 65 -2.19 -13.82 30.54
C LYS A 65 -1.01 -13.46 29.62
N LYS A 66 -0.06 -12.69 30.13
CA LYS A 66 1.12 -12.26 29.38
C LYS A 66 1.91 -13.43 28.77
N ASP A 67 2.01 -14.51 29.53
CA ASP A 67 2.79 -15.70 29.15
C ASP A 67 1.98 -16.73 28.34
N ASP A 68 0.66 -16.52 28.21
CA ASP A 68 -0.17 -17.39 27.38
C ASP A 68 0.17 -17.19 25.90
N VAL A 69 0.20 -18.28 25.13
CA VAL A 69 0.48 -18.24 23.71
C VAL A 69 -0.82 -18.00 22.93
N LEU A 70 -0.83 -16.95 22.11
CA LEU A 70 -1.87 -16.75 21.11
C LEU A 70 -1.44 -17.45 19.83
N GLU A 71 -2.07 -18.57 19.48
CA GLU A 71 -1.68 -19.38 18.32
C GLU A 71 -2.43 -18.98 17.05
N THR A 72 -3.71 -18.64 17.20
CA THR A 72 -4.61 -18.43 16.07
C THR A 72 -5.49 -17.20 16.23
N MET A 73 -6.00 -16.70 15.10
CA MET A 73 -7.01 -15.67 15.03
C MET A 73 -8.10 -16.05 14.02
N THR A 74 -9.33 -15.63 14.31
CA THR A 74 -10.49 -15.79 13.43
C THR A 74 -10.46 -14.77 12.30
N PHE A 75 -11.34 -14.94 11.31
CA PHE A 75 -11.50 -13.95 10.25
C PHE A 75 -11.95 -12.58 10.81
N GLU A 76 -12.88 -12.56 11.75
CA GLU A 76 -13.38 -11.34 12.39
C GLU A 76 -12.24 -10.59 13.10
N GLU A 77 -11.42 -11.30 13.85
CA GLU A 77 -10.26 -10.72 14.54
C GLU A 77 -9.22 -10.17 13.55
N PHE A 78 -8.96 -10.88 12.45
CA PHE A 78 -8.11 -10.39 11.38
C PHE A 78 -8.72 -9.14 10.73
N TYR A 79 -9.99 -9.21 10.33
CA TYR A 79 -10.71 -8.11 9.71
C TYR A 79 -10.68 -6.84 10.57
N ASP A 80 -10.99 -6.95 11.86
CA ASP A 80 -11.01 -5.80 12.79
C ASP A 80 -9.64 -5.13 12.92
N ASN A 81 -8.55 -5.89 12.78
CA ASN A 81 -7.20 -5.36 12.86
C ASN A 81 -6.69 -4.74 11.55
N VAL A 82 -7.22 -5.16 10.39
CA VAL A 82 -6.71 -4.68 9.10
C VAL A 82 -7.63 -3.68 8.39
N HIS A 83 -8.95 -3.69 8.65
CA HIS A 83 -9.91 -2.88 7.90
C HIS A 83 -9.56 -1.37 7.89
N PHE A 84 -9.18 -0.82 9.04
CA PHE A 84 -8.80 0.60 9.14
C PHE A 84 -7.54 0.91 8.32
N ARG A 85 -6.58 -0.02 8.29
CA ARG A 85 -5.34 0.11 7.52
C ARG A 85 -5.60 0.03 6.02
N VAL A 86 -6.50 -0.84 5.61
CA VAL A 86 -6.91 -0.97 4.20
C VAL A 86 -7.64 0.28 3.71
N ILE A 87 -8.50 0.88 4.54
CA ILE A 87 -9.13 2.17 4.24
C ILE A 87 -8.06 3.26 4.07
N ASN A 88 -7.16 3.37 5.04
CA ASN A 88 -6.14 4.43 5.04
C ASN A 88 -5.05 4.24 3.98
N LYS A 89 -4.85 3.01 3.47
CA LYS A 89 -3.89 2.74 2.41
C LYS A 89 -4.17 3.61 1.17
N LYS A 90 -5.42 3.67 0.73
CA LYS A 90 -5.81 4.51 -0.40
C LYS A 90 -5.59 5.98 -0.11
N TYR A 91 -5.99 6.43 1.07
CA TYR A 91 -5.83 7.82 1.50
C TYR A 91 -4.36 8.23 1.59
N ASN A 92 -3.51 7.38 2.18
CA ASN A 92 -2.08 7.65 2.27
C ASN A 92 -1.41 7.67 0.90
N PHE A 93 -1.77 6.73 0.01
CA PHE A 93 -1.24 6.70 -1.35
C PHE A 93 -1.59 7.98 -2.13
N GLU A 94 -2.84 8.42 -2.09
CA GLU A 94 -3.27 9.65 -2.77
C GLU A 94 -2.53 10.87 -2.22
N LYS A 95 -2.47 11.02 -0.90
CA LYS A 95 -1.77 12.14 -0.25
C LYS A 95 -0.25 12.14 -0.49
N GLU A 96 0.37 10.97 -0.50
CA GLU A 96 1.80 10.84 -0.78
C GLU A 96 2.11 11.11 -2.25
N SER A 97 1.27 10.59 -3.16
CA SER A 97 1.44 10.84 -4.60
C SER A 97 1.22 12.31 -4.96
N GLU A 98 0.27 13.01 -4.33
CA GLU A 98 0.11 14.46 -4.49
C GLU A 98 1.38 15.21 -4.07
N LYS A 99 1.91 14.90 -2.89
CA LYS A 99 3.16 15.53 -2.41
C LYS A 99 4.34 15.28 -3.33
N MET A 100 4.47 14.05 -3.85
CA MET A 100 5.53 13.71 -4.79
C MET A 100 5.37 14.47 -6.10
N PHE A 101 4.16 14.55 -6.62
CA PHE A 101 3.85 15.30 -7.84
C PHE A 101 4.19 16.79 -7.68
N ASP A 102 3.76 17.40 -6.57
CA ASP A 102 4.05 18.81 -6.24
C ASP A 102 5.55 19.07 -6.13
N LEU A 103 6.31 18.15 -5.52
CA LEU A 103 7.77 18.24 -5.44
C LEU A 103 8.43 18.18 -6.81
N ILE A 104 7.97 17.30 -7.70
CA ILE A 104 8.54 17.15 -9.05
C ILE A 104 8.22 18.36 -9.92
N THR A 105 7.03 18.94 -9.78
CA THR A 105 6.59 20.11 -10.55
C THR A 105 7.04 21.42 -9.91
N GLU A 106 7.72 21.38 -8.74
CA GLU A 106 8.11 22.55 -7.95
C GLU A 106 6.93 23.50 -7.67
N GLN A 107 5.71 22.95 -7.61
CA GLN A 107 4.44 23.67 -7.44
C GLN A 107 4.18 24.75 -8.51
N GLN A 108 4.89 24.73 -9.62
CA GLN A 108 4.79 25.77 -10.67
C GLN A 108 3.82 25.38 -11.79
N ASN A 109 3.67 24.07 -12.04
CA ASN A 109 2.88 23.54 -13.13
C ASN A 109 1.98 22.40 -12.68
N ASN A 110 0.84 22.24 -13.34
CA ASN A 110 -0.08 21.13 -13.11
C ASN A 110 0.30 19.86 -13.91
N PHE A 111 1.53 19.78 -14.40
CA PHE A 111 2.05 18.65 -15.15
C PHE A 111 3.57 18.54 -14.99
N ILE A 112 4.09 17.32 -15.09
CA ILE A 112 5.51 17.05 -15.14
C ILE A 112 5.95 17.18 -16.60
N SER A 113 6.96 18.01 -16.82
CA SER A 113 7.62 18.19 -18.11
C SER A 113 8.87 17.30 -18.23
N GLU A 114 9.40 17.18 -19.44
CA GLU A 114 10.67 16.50 -19.66
C GLU A 114 11.82 17.15 -18.88
N ASN A 115 11.80 18.48 -18.72
CA ASN A 115 12.80 19.21 -17.91
C ASN A 115 12.74 18.80 -16.44
N ASN A 116 11.55 18.60 -15.86
CA ASN A 116 11.44 18.14 -14.48
C ASN A 116 12.09 16.75 -14.30
N ILE A 117 11.94 15.85 -15.28
CA ILE A 117 12.60 14.53 -15.24
C ILE A 117 14.11 14.66 -15.37
N GLN A 118 14.60 15.56 -16.24
CA GLN A 118 16.03 15.84 -16.36
C GLN A 118 16.64 16.38 -15.08
N ASP A 119 15.95 17.27 -14.40
CA ASP A 119 16.43 17.87 -13.15
C ASP A 119 16.42 16.86 -12.01
N LEU A 120 15.42 15.98 -11.95
CA LEU A 120 15.41 14.82 -11.05
C LEU A 120 16.59 13.88 -11.32
N ALA A 121 16.84 13.52 -12.58
CA ALA A 121 17.95 12.66 -12.95
C ALA A 121 19.31 13.25 -12.51
N LYS A 122 19.51 14.55 -12.69
CA LYS A 122 20.70 15.25 -12.21
C LYS A 122 20.80 15.24 -10.68
N HIS A 123 19.69 15.48 -9.99
CA HIS A 123 19.66 15.50 -8.52
C HIS A 123 20.04 14.16 -7.90
N PHE A 124 19.63 13.06 -8.51
CA PHE A 124 19.95 11.69 -8.06
C PHE A 124 21.25 11.14 -8.69
N GLU A 125 22.04 11.97 -9.38
CA GLU A 125 23.28 11.57 -10.06
C GLU A 125 23.10 10.37 -11.01
N VAL A 126 21.89 10.19 -11.54
CA VAL A 126 21.60 9.14 -12.51
C VAL A 126 22.27 9.50 -13.83
N LYS A 127 23.12 8.61 -14.34
CA LYS A 127 23.76 8.80 -15.64
C LYS A 127 22.74 8.59 -16.76
N ASP A 128 21.89 9.58 -16.96
CA ASP A 128 20.88 9.50 -18.02
C ASP A 128 21.35 10.20 -19.29
N ASN A 129 21.15 9.52 -20.39
CA ASN A 129 21.22 10.16 -21.69
C ASN A 129 19.82 10.69 -22.06
N LYS A 130 19.79 11.64 -22.97
CA LYS A 130 18.55 12.27 -23.45
C LYS A 130 17.53 11.23 -23.94
N GLU A 131 17.99 10.17 -24.57
CA GLU A 131 17.16 9.08 -25.11
C GLU A 131 16.43 8.33 -24.01
N THR A 132 17.08 8.07 -22.86
CA THR A 132 16.45 7.41 -21.71
C THR A 132 15.35 8.29 -21.10
N ILE A 133 15.61 9.59 -20.96
CA ILE A 133 14.65 10.56 -20.44
C ILE A 133 13.40 10.64 -21.36
N GLU A 134 13.61 10.72 -22.68
CA GLU A 134 12.52 10.71 -23.65
C GLU A 134 11.69 9.41 -23.56
N LYS A 135 12.32 8.25 -23.37
CA LYS A 135 11.63 6.97 -23.20
C LYS A 135 10.80 6.93 -21.94
N ILE A 136 11.36 7.41 -20.82
CA ILE A 136 10.63 7.51 -19.54
C ILE A 136 9.42 8.44 -19.70
N PHE A 137 9.64 9.61 -20.28
CA PHE A 137 8.57 10.58 -20.51
C PHE A 137 7.43 9.99 -21.33
N LYS A 138 7.74 9.40 -22.51
CA LYS A 138 6.75 8.77 -23.38
C LYS A 138 6.03 7.58 -22.75
N ALA A 139 6.70 6.83 -21.89
CA ALA A 139 6.07 5.71 -21.16
C ALA A 139 5.14 6.19 -20.04
N SER A 140 5.40 7.38 -19.49
CA SER A 140 4.63 7.96 -18.41
C SER A 140 3.48 8.86 -18.86
N ASP A 141 3.53 9.36 -20.10
CA ASP A 141 2.46 10.11 -20.76
C ASP A 141 1.45 9.11 -21.33
N VAL A 142 0.48 8.72 -20.49
CA VAL A 142 -0.46 7.62 -20.78
C VAL A 142 -1.43 7.97 -21.90
N ASP A 143 -1.94 9.21 -21.91
CA ASP A 143 -2.89 9.69 -22.90
C ASP A 143 -2.23 10.34 -24.14
N LYS A 144 -0.88 10.45 -24.14
CA LYS A 144 -0.04 10.96 -25.23
C LYS A 144 -0.35 12.38 -25.65
N ASP A 145 -0.67 13.23 -24.67
CA ASP A 145 -0.94 14.65 -24.89
C ASP A 145 0.34 15.52 -24.84
N GLY A 146 1.49 14.92 -24.57
CA GLY A 146 2.79 15.59 -24.44
C GLY A 146 3.05 16.15 -23.04
N LYS A 147 2.28 15.72 -22.05
CA LYS A 147 2.40 16.13 -20.64
C LYS A 147 2.16 14.93 -19.76
N ILE A 148 2.80 14.88 -18.59
CA ILE A 148 2.47 13.91 -17.55
C ILE A 148 1.63 14.63 -16.51
N THR A 149 0.31 14.45 -16.60
CA THR A 149 -0.62 15.00 -15.60
C THR A 149 -0.58 14.21 -14.29
N TYR A 150 -1.19 14.72 -13.23
CA TYR A 150 -1.31 13.96 -11.98
C TYR A 150 -2.00 12.61 -12.17
N LYS A 151 -2.98 12.53 -13.08
CA LYS A 151 -3.67 11.28 -13.42
C LYS A 151 -2.71 10.25 -14.01
N ASP A 152 -1.90 10.65 -14.99
CA ASP A 152 -0.89 9.78 -15.62
C ASP A 152 0.14 9.33 -14.59
N PHE A 153 0.62 10.25 -13.76
CA PHE A 153 1.57 9.97 -12.69
C PHE A 153 1.06 8.92 -11.71
N VAL A 154 -0.19 9.06 -11.25
CA VAL A 154 -0.83 8.08 -10.35
C VAL A 154 -1.00 6.73 -11.03
N GLU A 155 -1.35 6.71 -12.31
CA GLU A 155 -1.50 5.46 -13.08
C GLU A 155 -0.16 4.72 -13.21
N VAL A 156 0.91 5.43 -13.53
CA VAL A 156 2.27 4.87 -13.56
C VAL A 156 2.70 4.32 -12.21
N LEU A 157 2.48 5.08 -11.11
CA LEU A 157 2.81 4.62 -9.76
C LEU A 157 2.05 3.35 -9.36
N ARG A 158 0.80 3.22 -9.75
CA ARG A 158 0.00 2.02 -9.46
C ARG A 158 0.52 0.79 -10.19
N HIS A 159 1.03 0.95 -11.41
CA HIS A 159 1.59 -0.15 -12.20
C HIS A 159 3.04 -0.50 -11.81
N SER A 160 3.79 0.42 -11.22
CA SER A 160 5.19 0.18 -10.83
C SER A 160 5.36 -0.46 -9.44
N ASN A 161 4.31 -0.51 -8.63
CA ASN A 161 4.34 -1.14 -7.30
C ASN A 161 4.02 -2.66 -7.29
N TYR A 162 4.16 -3.33 -8.46
CA TYR A 162 3.97 -4.77 -8.59
C TYR A 162 5.11 -5.43 -9.34
#